data_16b552b97a153dc0d8350c116846e436
#
_entry.id   16b552b97a153dc0d8350c116846e436
#
_cell.length_a   1.000
_cell.length_b   1.000
_cell.length_c   1.000
_cell.angle_alpha   90.00
_cell.angle_beta   90.00
_cell.angle_gamma   90.00
#
_symmetry.space_group_name_H-M   'P 1'
#
loop_
_entity.id
_entity.type
_entity.pdbx_description
1 polymer ?
#
loop_
_entity_poly.entity_id
_entity_poly.type
_entity_poly.pdbx_seq_one_letter_code
_entity_poly.pdbx_strand_id
1 'polypeptide(L)'
;MGKLFGTDGVRGKANEELTPELAMKLGEATSNFARKGEKVFIGRDTRRSGGMFKSALESGMASHGLDVIDLGIVPTPAVPFLGKEKEMDLGAVISASHNLAGDNGIKFFDSRGFKIPIAWEEKIENFVFNNVDSKVPGREIGQIYREKKLKRQYVDRLLKKIVPKNFSTGLKLVIDCANGANYKLGPLLFDKVGVDTTCINTEPNGDNINLNCGSTNMESISRQIGRASCRERVCVGV
;
A
#
# COMPACT_ATOMS: atom_id res chain seq x y z
N MET A 1 -6.63 -0.08 28.41
CA MET A 1 -5.52 -0.06 27.45
C MET A 1 -5.92 0.80 26.28
N GLY A 2 -5.04 1.64 25.76
CA GLY A 2 -5.32 2.41 24.55
C GLY A 2 -5.47 1.47 23.35
N LYS A 3 -6.40 1.80 22.46
CA LYS A 3 -6.64 1.04 21.23
C LYS A 3 -5.61 1.45 20.17
N LEU A 4 -4.87 0.50 19.58
CA LEU A 4 -3.91 0.78 18.50
C LEU A 4 -4.61 0.92 17.14
N PHE A 5 -5.57 0.02 16.85
CA PHE A 5 -6.28 0.03 15.59
C PHE A 5 -7.40 1.05 15.54
N GLY A 6 -7.32 1.94 14.57
CA GLY A 6 -8.44 2.77 14.13
C GLY A 6 -9.21 2.12 12.98
N THR A 7 -10.12 2.89 12.37
CA THR A 7 -10.92 2.43 11.21
C THR A 7 -10.04 1.93 10.06
N ASP A 8 -8.87 2.54 9.87
CA ASP A 8 -7.96 2.32 8.75
C ASP A 8 -6.61 1.71 9.15
N GLY A 9 -6.58 0.84 10.14
CA GLY A 9 -5.36 0.21 10.64
C GLY A 9 -4.71 1.03 11.76
N VAL A 10 -3.42 0.80 12.01
CA VAL A 10 -2.62 1.56 12.97
C VAL A 10 -2.04 2.78 12.28
N ARG A 11 -2.32 3.98 12.74
CA ARG A 11 -1.81 5.24 12.18
C ARG A 11 -1.20 6.11 13.26
N GLY A 12 -0.25 6.95 12.88
CA GLY A 12 0.34 7.95 13.76
C GLY A 12 1.44 8.75 13.08
N LYS A 13 1.95 9.75 13.79
CA LYS A 13 3.13 10.48 13.38
C LYS A 13 4.33 9.54 13.31
N ALA A 14 5.01 9.56 12.17
CA ALA A 14 6.12 8.67 11.90
C ALA A 14 7.29 8.94 12.84
N ASN A 15 7.79 7.88 13.47
CA ASN A 15 8.90 7.89 14.44
C ASN A 15 8.60 8.64 15.76
N GLU A 16 7.33 8.95 16.01
CA GLU A 16 6.85 9.51 17.30
C GLU A 16 5.79 8.57 17.90
N GLU A 17 4.64 8.40 17.22
CA GLU A 17 3.53 7.54 17.64
C GLU A 17 3.61 6.16 16.98
N LEU A 18 3.88 6.14 15.67
CA LEU A 18 4.20 4.92 14.92
C LEU A 18 5.72 4.80 14.82
N THR A 19 6.31 3.88 15.59
CA THR A 19 7.76 3.67 15.66
C THR A 19 8.19 2.39 14.94
N PRO A 20 9.48 2.22 14.58
CA PRO A 20 9.99 0.97 14.01
C PRO A 20 9.76 -0.23 14.93
N GLU A 21 9.89 -0.04 16.25
CA GLU A 21 9.67 -1.09 17.25
C GLU A 21 8.21 -1.56 17.23
N LEU A 22 7.26 -0.61 17.15
CA LEU A 22 5.84 -0.93 17.03
C LEU A 22 5.57 -1.66 15.71
N ALA A 23 6.15 -1.20 14.60
CA ALA A 23 6.00 -1.86 13.30
C ALA A 23 6.56 -3.30 13.32
N MET A 24 7.70 -3.54 13.98
CA MET A 24 8.27 -4.86 14.17
C MET A 24 7.33 -5.76 14.98
N LYS A 25 6.82 -5.27 16.12
CA LYS A 25 5.86 -6.00 16.95
C LYS A 25 4.55 -6.31 16.22
N LEU A 26 4.06 -5.39 15.39
CA LEU A 26 2.91 -5.65 14.53
C LEU A 26 3.20 -6.78 13.53
N GLY A 27 4.42 -6.83 12.97
CA GLY A 27 4.87 -7.94 12.12
C GLY A 27 4.92 -9.27 12.87
N GLU A 28 5.52 -9.29 14.05
CA GLU A 28 5.58 -10.48 14.92
C GLU A 28 4.18 -11.01 15.23
N ALA A 29 3.25 -10.12 15.57
CA ALA A 29 1.87 -10.47 15.92
C ALA A 29 1.09 -11.14 14.77
N THR A 30 1.52 -10.93 13.51
CA THR A 30 0.84 -11.56 12.36
C THR A 30 1.02 -13.08 12.32
N SER A 31 2.01 -13.64 13.01
CA SER A 31 2.20 -15.09 13.17
C SER A 31 1.01 -15.80 13.85
N ASN A 32 0.12 -15.05 14.51
CA ASN A 32 -1.12 -15.60 15.04
C ASN A 32 -2.15 -15.96 13.94
N PHE A 33 -1.96 -15.50 12.70
CA PHE A 33 -2.93 -15.63 11.61
C PHE A 33 -2.35 -16.23 10.33
N ALA A 34 -1.04 -16.31 10.25
CA ALA A 34 -0.31 -16.93 9.15
C ALA A 34 0.67 -17.95 9.71
N ARG A 35 0.74 -19.12 9.10
CA ARG A 35 1.59 -20.22 9.54
C ARG A 35 3.00 -20.09 8.95
N LYS A 36 3.95 -20.76 9.57
CA LYS A 36 5.31 -20.88 9.04
C LYS A 36 5.31 -21.33 7.58
N GLY A 37 6.07 -20.61 6.73
CA GLY A 37 6.16 -20.82 5.28
C GLY A 37 5.02 -20.22 4.47
N GLU A 38 4.02 -19.62 5.13
CA GLU A 38 2.96 -18.89 4.45
C GLU A 38 3.46 -17.52 3.95
N LYS A 39 2.83 -17.02 2.89
CA LYS A 39 3.27 -15.83 2.16
C LYS A 39 2.53 -14.58 2.59
N VAL A 40 3.29 -13.58 2.97
CA VAL A 40 2.77 -12.24 3.29
C VAL A 40 3.20 -11.26 2.22
N PHE A 41 2.24 -10.57 1.60
CA PHE A 41 2.55 -9.51 0.63
C PHE A 41 2.58 -8.15 1.31
N ILE A 42 3.67 -7.39 1.06
CA ILE A 42 3.84 -6.04 1.61
C ILE A 42 3.98 -5.03 0.48
N GLY A 43 3.18 -3.95 0.56
CA GLY A 43 3.30 -2.77 -0.28
C GLY A 43 3.42 -1.49 0.54
N ARG A 44 3.89 -0.41 -0.07
CA ARG A 44 3.96 0.90 0.57
C ARG A 44 3.71 2.05 -0.40
N ASP A 45 3.41 3.22 0.13
CA ASP A 45 3.42 4.45 -0.63
C ASP A 45 4.82 5.09 -0.72
N THR A 46 4.89 6.35 -1.11
CA THR A 46 6.12 7.08 -1.40
C THR A 46 6.73 7.78 -0.21
N ARG A 47 6.12 7.75 0.98
CA ARG A 47 6.59 8.42 2.20
C ARG A 47 8.02 8.01 2.54
N ARG A 48 8.82 8.96 3.01
CA ARG A 48 10.21 8.74 3.45
C ARG A 48 10.29 7.64 4.51
N SER A 49 9.40 7.68 5.50
CA SER A 49 9.32 6.70 6.60
C SER A 49 8.91 5.29 6.15
N GLY A 50 8.32 5.15 4.94
CA GLY A 50 7.80 3.88 4.46
C GLY A 50 8.85 2.78 4.34
N GLY A 51 10.11 3.12 3.98
CA GLY A 51 11.21 2.16 3.91
C GLY A 51 11.59 1.60 5.28
N MET A 52 11.64 2.47 6.29
CA MET A 52 11.96 2.11 7.67
C MET A 52 10.90 1.16 8.25
N PHE A 53 9.62 1.54 8.17
CA PHE A 53 8.53 0.70 8.67
C PHE A 53 8.42 -0.64 7.93
N LYS A 54 8.66 -0.64 6.61
CA LYS A 54 8.68 -1.86 5.82
C LYS A 54 9.74 -2.83 6.36
N SER A 55 10.96 -2.37 6.55
CA SER A 55 12.05 -3.22 7.03
C SER A 55 11.80 -3.77 8.45
N ALA A 56 11.22 -2.96 9.34
CA ALA A 56 10.84 -3.39 10.68
C ALA A 56 9.74 -4.45 10.64
N LEU A 57 8.67 -4.19 9.88
CA LEU A 57 7.55 -5.11 9.71
C LEU A 57 7.98 -6.45 9.09
N GLU A 58 8.80 -6.41 8.03
CA GLU A 58 9.38 -7.60 7.38
C GLU A 58 10.23 -8.43 8.36
N SER A 59 11.05 -7.75 9.16
CA SER A 59 11.90 -8.42 10.16
C SER A 59 11.05 -9.13 11.23
N GLY A 60 9.99 -8.47 11.71
CA GLY A 60 9.06 -9.06 12.66
C GLY A 60 8.36 -10.31 12.08
N MET A 61 7.86 -10.25 10.87
CA MET A 61 7.22 -11.37 10.18
C MET A 61 8.19 -12.52 9.95
N ALA A 62 9.39 -12.23 9.41
CA ALA A 62 10.38 -13.24 9.09
C ALA A 62 10.90 -13.94 10.36
N SER A 63 11.06 -13.22 11.49
CA SER A 63 11.50 -13.80 12.76
C SER A 63 10.54 -14.85 13.33
N HIS A 64 9.29 -14.88 12.80
CA HIS A 64 8.24 -15.86 13.14
C HIS A 64 7.98 -16.88 12.02
N GLY A 65 8.89 -16.95 11.03
CA GLY A 65 8.87 -17.98 9.98
C GLY A 65 7.98 -17.67 8.79
N LEU A 66 7.48 -16.43 8.64
CA LEU A 66 6.64 -16.03 7.51
C LEU A 66 7.50 -15.58 6.31
N ASP A 67 7.18 -16.07 5.12
CA ASP A 67 7.82 -15.62 3.89
C ASP A 67 7.21 -14.29 3.43
N VAL A 68 8.05 -13.29 3.23
CA VAL A 68 7.60 -11.92 2.87
C VAL A 68 7.89 -11.62 1.41
N ILE A 69 6.86 -11.18 0.70
CA ILE A 69 6.94 -10.74 -0.69
C ILE A 69 6.84 -9.21 -0.74
N ASP A 70 7.98 -8.53 -0.88
CA ASP A 70 8.04 -7.07 -1.02
C ASP A 70 7.66 -6.63 -2.43
N LEU A 71 6.50 -5.99 -2.55
CA LEU A 71 6.01 -5.37 -3.78
C LEU A 71 6.62 -3.96 -4.00
N GLY A 72 7.24 -3.37 -2.99
CA GLY A 72 7.75 -2.00 -3.00
C GLY A 72 6.65 -0.95 -3.06
N ILE A 73 6.87 0.14 -3.82
CA ILE A 73 5.85 1.20 -3.96
C ILE A 73 4.76 0.73 -4.92
N VAL A 74 3.55 0.54 -4.37
CA VAL A 74 2.34 0.13 -5.09
C VAL A 74 1.11 0.76 -4.41
N PRO A 75 0.03 1.04 -5.16
CA PRO A 75 -1.22 1.51 -4.56
C PRO A 75 -1.82 0.44 -3.65
N THR A 76 -2.52 0.89 -2.60
CA THR A 76 -3.13 0.00 -1.59
C THR A 76 -3.87 -1.20 -2.19
N PRO A 77 -4.74 -1.06 -3.20
CA PRO A 77 -5.47 -2.20 -3.77
C PRO A 77 -4.59 -3.22 -4.50
N ALA A 78 -3.34 -2.88 -4.84
CA ALA A 78 -2.44 -3.82 -5.51
C ALA A 78 -2.07 -5.02 -4.62
N VAL A 79 -1.94 -4.79 -3.30
CA VAL A 79 -1.59 -5.86 -2.35
C VAL A 79 -2.69 -6.92 -2.28
N PRO A 80 -3.95 -6.60 -1.93
CA PRO A 80 -5.00 -7.61 -1.88
C PRO A 80 -5.33 -8.18 -3.27
N PHE A 81 -5.22 -7.40 -4.34
CA PHE A 81 -5.47 -7.87 -5.71
C PHE A 81 -4.46 -8.95 -6.15
N LEU A 82 -3.17 -8.66 -6.02
CA LEU A 82 -2.10 -9.60 -6.34
C LEU A 82 -2.08 -10.76 -5.35
N GLY A 83 -2.34 -10.47 -4.08
CA GLY A 83 -2.38 -11.46 -3.03
C GLY A 83 -3.43 -12.53 -3.30
N LYS A 84 -4.65 -12.15 -3.66
CA LYS A 84 -5.70 -13.10 -4.04
C LYS A 84 -5.33 -13.93 -5.27
N GLU A 85 -4.62 -13.35 -6.25
CA GLU A 85 -4.19 -14.08 -7.44
C GLU A 85 -3.00 -15.03 -7.21
N LYS A 86 -2.23 -14.78 -6.17
CA LYS A 86 -1.01 -15.53 -5.80
C LYS A 86 -1.17 -16.35 -4.54
N GLU A 87 -2.42 -16.46 -4.06
CA GLU A 87 -2.73 -17.24 -2.85
C GLU A 87 -1.91 -16.79 -1.64
N MET A 88 -1.93 -15.45 -1.38
CA MET A 88 -1.35 -14.94 -0.14
C MET A 88 -2.17 -15.36 1.06
N ASP A 89 -1.52 -15.50 2.19
CA ASP A 89 -2.17 -15.78 3.46
C ASP A 89 -2.52 -14.50 4.22
N LEU A 90 -1.67 -13.48 4.09
CA LEU A 90 -1.84 -12.18 4.69
C LEU A 90 -1.27 -11.08 3.78
N GLY A 91 -1.85 -9.89 3.82
CA GLY A 91 -1.32 -8.69 3.16
C GLY A 91 -1.08 -7.55 4.14
N ALA A 92 -0.10 -6.70 3.86
CA ALA A 92 0.14 -5.48 4.60
C ALA A 92 0.43 -4.30 3.67
N VAL A 93 -0.10 -3.12 4.01
CA VAL A 93 0.20 -1.87 3.30
C VAL A 93 0.64 -0.81 4.29
N ILE A 94 1.75 -0.16 3.96
CA ILE A 94 2.35 0.92 4.74
C ILE A 94 2.01 2.24 4.05
N SER A 95 1.01 2.94 4.57
CA SER A 95 0.49 4.20 4.03
C SER A 95 -0.46 4.88 5.03
N ALA A 96 -0.46 6.20 5.06
CA ALA A 96 -1.47 7.01 5.73
C ALA A 96 -2.44 7.68 4.74
N SER A 97 -2.63 7.10 3.54
CA SER A 97 -3.61 7.58 2.54
C SER A 97 -3.37 9.07 2.18
N HIS A 98 -4.39 9.91 2.39
CA HIS A 98 -4.39 11.33 2.03
C HIS A 98 -3.68 12.25 3.04
N ASN A 99 -3.13 11.75 4.14
CA ASN A 99 -2.39 12.55 5.09
C ASN A 99 -1.06 13.06 4.49
N LEU A 100 -0.49 14.12 5.07
CA LEU A 100 0.83 14.61 4.71
C LEU A 100 1.93 13.62 5.08
N ALA A 101 3.15 13.86 4.58
CA ALA A 101 4.29 12.93 4.69
C ALA A 101 4.74 12.62 6.13
N GLY A 102 4.46 13.51 7.09
CA GLY A 102 4.79 13.33 8.51
C GLY A 102 4.04 12.17 9.18
N ASP A 103 2.88 11.79 8.65
CA ASP A 103 2.12 10.64 9.14
C ASP A 103 2.46 9.38 8.35
N ASN A 104 2.24 8.21 8.97
CA ASN A 104 2.21 6.93 8.28
C ASN A 104 1.22 5.97 8.95
N GLY A 105 1.05 4.79 8.38
CA GLY A 105 0.15 3.78 8.93
C GLY A 105 0.45 2.38 8.41
N ILE A 106 -0.07 1.38 9.09
CA ILE A 106 0.02 -0.02 8.69
C ILE A 106 -1.37 -0.61 8.69
N LYS A 107 -1.75 -1.20 7.56
CA LYS A 107 -3.06 -1.81 7.34
C LYS A 107 -2.87 -3.26 6.90
N PHE A 108 -3.63 -4.18 7.48
CA PHE A 108 -3.57 -5.60 7.15
C PHE A 108 -4.79 -6.07 6.36
N PHE A 109 -4.57 -7.09 5.53
CA PHE A 109 -5.59 -7.73 4.70
C PHE A 109 -5.54 -9.25 4.89
N ASP A 110 -6.69 -9.90 4.93
CA ASP A 110 -6.80 -11.35 4.98
C ASP A 110 -6.53 -12.00 3.59
N SER A 111 -6.49 -13.32 3.53
CA SER A 111 -6.26 -14.09 2.29
C SER A 111 -7.31 -13.84 1.21
N ARG A 112 -8.50 -13.34 1.55
CA ARG A 112 -9.55 -12.97 0.61
C ARG A 112 -9.37 -11.56 0.05
N GLY A 113 -8.43 -10.77 0.61
CA GLY A 113 -8.16 -9.40 0.22
C GLY A 113 -9.01 -8.35 0.93
N PHE A 114 -9.72 -8.72 2.00
CA PHE A 114 -10.45 -7.78 2.84
C PHE A 114 -9.60 -7.30 4.00
N LYS A 115 -9.93 -6.12 4.55
CA LYS A 115 -9.35 -5.68 5.83
C LYS A 115 -9.57 -6.77 6.87
N ILE A 116 -8.56 -7.03 7.71
CA ILE A 116 -8.66 -8.04 8.76
C ILE A 116 -9.84 -7.77 9.70
N PRO A 117 -10.51 -8.82 10.22
CA PRO A 117 -11.60 -8.67 11.18
C PRO A 117 -11.15 -8.03 12.50
N ILE A 118 -12.07 -7.35 13.19
CA ILE A 118 -11.81 -6.73 14.51
C ILE A 118 -11.23 -7.74 15.50
N ALA A 119 -11.71 -8.97 15.49
CA ALA A 119 -11.18 -10.03 16.37
C ALA A 119 -9.69 -10.35 16.12
N TRP A 120 -9.18 -10.08 14.91
CA TRP A 120 -7.75 -10.19 14.61
C TRP A 120 -6.98 -8.96 15.09
N GLU A 121 -7.56 -7.77 14.93
CA GLU A 121 -6.98 -6.53 15.45
C GLU A 121 -6.78 -6.63 16.98
N GLU A 122 -7.79 -7.10 17.71
CA GLU A 122 -7.71 -7.32 19.16
C GLU A 122 -6.61 -8.33 19.56
N LYS A 123 -6.43 -9.40 18.80
CA LYS A 123 -5.35 -10.36 19.05
C LYS A 123 -3.98 -9.77 18.80
N ILE A 124 -3.83 -8.94 17.73
CA ILE A 124 -2.58 -8.21 17.45
C ILE A 124 -2.29 -7.23 18.59
N GLU A 125 -3.29 -6.46 19.05
CA GLU A 125 -3.13 -5.54 20.18
C GLU A 125 -2.69 -6.29 21.45
N ASN A 126 -3.32 -7.40 21.77
CA ASN A 126 -2.96 -8.22 22.91
C ASN A 126 -1.52 -8.76 22.82
N PHE A 127 -1.08 -9.18 21.63
CA PHE A 127 0.30 -9.60 21.40
C PHE A 127 1.29 -8.46 21.64
N VAL A 128 1.02 -7.28 21.07
CA VAL A 128 1.89 -6.10 21.17
C VAL A 128 2.03 -5.64 22.62
N PHE A 129 0.92 -5.62 23.39
CA PHE A 129 0.94 -5.13 24.78
C PHE A 129 1.52 -6.14 25.77
N ASN A 130 1.36 -7.44 25.53
CA ASN A 130 1.81 -8.47 26.46
C ASN A 130 3.22 -9.01 26.14
N ASN A 131 3.93 -8.48 25.13
CA ASN A 131 5.28 -8.89 24.72
C ASN A 131 5.43 -10.41 24.60
N VAL A 132 4.51 -11.06 23.90
CA VAL A 132 4.59 -12.50 23.66
C VAL A 132 5.80 -12.79 22.76
N ASP A 133 6.76 -13.56 23.24
CA ASP A 133 7.94 -14.00 22.47
C ASP A 133 7.70 -15.43 21.95
N SER A 134 7.61 -15.57 20.64
CA SER A 134 7.37 -16.85 19.96
C SER A 134 8.22 -17.03 18.71
N LYS A 135 9.44 -16.45 18.72
CA LYS A 135 10.39 -16.53 17.60
C LYS A 135 10.75 -17.96 17.26
N VAL A 136 10.94 -18.22 15.97
CA VAL A 136 11.34 -19.54 15.49
C VAL A 136 12.86 -19.73 15.53
N PRO A 137 13.37 -20.99 15.58
CA PRO A 137 14.79 -21.28 15.43
C PRO A 137 15.37 -20.76 14.12
N GLY A 138 16.67 -20.43 14.09
CA GLY A 138 17.31 -19.77 12.95
C GLY A 138 17.13 -20.47 11.59
N ARG A 139 17.04 -21.81 11.55
CA ARG A 139 16.73 -22.60 10.33
C ARG A 139 15.29 -22.47 9.83
N GLU A 140 14.44 -21.85 10.60
CA GLU A 140 13.00 -21.71 10.36
C GLU A 140 12.58 -20.26 10.10
N ILE A 141 13.54 -19.32 10.09
CA ILE A 141 13.32 -17.92 9.76
C ILE A 141 12.79 -17.83 8.33
N GLY A 142 11.72 -17.03 8.14
CA GLY A 142 11.12 -16.78 6.84
C GLY A 142 12.05 -15.98 5.91
N GLN A 143 11.84 -16.10 4.62
CA GLN A 143 12.61 -15.41 3.60
C GLN A 143 11.94 -14.12 3.18
N ILE A 144 12.73 -13.10 2.78
CA ILE A 144 12.23 -11.84 2.25
C ILE A 144 12.57 -11.75 0.77
N TYR A 145 11.56 -11.76 -0.09
CA TYR A 145 11.68 -11.71 -1.55
C TYR A 145 11.28 -10.35 -2.07
N ARG A 146 12.01 -9.83 -3.07
CA ARG A 146 11.69 -8.58 -3.76
C ARG A 146 11.18 -8.87 -5.16
N GLU A 147 9.86 -8.78 -5.36
CA GLU A 147 9.19 -9.19 -6.59
C GLU A 147 8.80 -7.99 -7.48
N LYS A 148 9.81 -7.36 -8.11
CA LYS A 148 9.61 -6.17 -8.99
C LYS A 148 8.67 -6.44 -10.18
N LYS A 149 8.60 -7.67 -10.68
CA LYS A 149 7.76 -8.05 -11.82
C LYS A 149 6.27 -7.99 -11.51
N LEU A 150 5.87 -8.20 -10.25
CA LEU A 150 4.47 -8.22 -9.84
C LEU A 150 3.75 -6.87 -10.06
N LYS A 151 4.47 -5.74 -10.01
CA LYS A 151 3.90 -4.42 -10.32
C LYS A 151 3.35 -4.34 -11.75
N ARG A 152 4.09 -4.85 -12.73
CA ARG A 152 3.64 -4.90 -14.12
C ARG A 152 2.50 -5.90 -14.29
N GLN A 153 2.59 -7.04 -13.65
CA GLN A 153 1.51 -8.03 -13.66
C GLN A 153 0.20 -7.44 -13.09
N TYR A 154 0.26 -6.62 -12.05
CA TYR A 154 -0.91 -5.90 -11.53
C TYR A 154 -1.60 -5.06 -12.60
N VAL A 155 -0.85 -4.22 -13.32
CA VAL A 155 -1.39 -3.40 -14.42
C VAL A 155 -1.96 -4.28 -15.53
N ASP A 156 -1.23 -5.29 -15.99
CA ASP A 156 -1.67 -6.17 -17.08
C ASP A 156 -2.94 -6.96 -16.72
N ARG A 157 -3.06 -7.37 -15.45
CA ARG A 157 -4.26 -8.05 -14.94
C ARG A 157 -5.46 -7.12 -14.78
N LEU A 158 -5.24 -5.89 -14.30
CA LEU A 158 -6.29 -4.87 -14.25
C LEU A 158 -6.86 -4.62 -15.64
N LEU A 159 -5.99 -4.40 -16.64
CA LEU A 159 -6.41 -4.18 -18.01
C LEU A 159 -7.28 -5.33 -18.54
N LYS A 160 -6.85 -6.58 -18.32
CA LYS A 160 -7.62 -7.76 -18.73
C LYS A 160 -8.98 -7.89 -18.06
N LYS A 161 -9.11 -7.44 -16.80
CA LYS A 161 -10.35 -7.56 -16.02
C LYS A 161 -11.34 -6.43 -16.26
N ILE A 162 -10.84 -5.21 -16.49
CA ILE A 162 -11.66 -3.99 -16.43
C ILE A 162 -11.88 -3.38 -17.81
N VAL A 163 -10.88 -3.47 -18.69
CA VAL A 163 -10.95 -2.81 -20.01
C VAL A 163 -11.56 -3.77 -21.04
N PRO A 164 -12.68 -3.39 -21.69
CA PRO A 164 -13.25 -4.17 -22.80
C PRO A 164 -12.25 -4.30 -23.95
N LYS A 165 -12.28 -5.43 -24.67
CA LYS A 165 -11.32 -5.70 -25.77
C LYS A 165 -11.30 -4.63 -26.87
N ASN A 166 -12.44 -3.98 -27.13
CA ASN A 166 -12.59 -2.96 -28.16
C ASN A 166 -12.81 -1.56 -27.52
N PHE A 167 -12.19 -1.33 -26.35
CA PHE A 167 -12.30 -0.03 -25.70
C PHE A 167 -11.60 1.04 -26.55
N SER A 168 -12.37 2.01 -26.98
CA SER A 168 -11.87 3.23 -27.62
C SER A 168 -12.63 4.41 -27.05
N THR A 169 -11.92 5.48 -26.77
CA THR A 169 -12.53 6.69 -26.24
C THR A 169 -11.79 7.92 -26.76
N GLY A 170 -12.53 8.96 -27.11
CA GLY A 170 -11.96 10.29 -27.40
C GLY A 170 -11.79 11.14 -26.14
N LEU A 171 -11.82 10.53 -24.96
CA LEU A 171 -11.67 11.27 -23.69
C LEU A 171 -10.23 11.73 -23.52
N LYS A 172 -10.08 12.95 -23.06
CA LYS A 172 -8.85 13.45 -22.46
C LYS A 172 -8.98 13.38 -20.94
N LEU A 173 -7.92 12.95 -20.29
CA LEU A 173 -7.91 12.68 -18.86
C LEU A 173 -6.81 13.48 -18.18
N VAL A 174 -7.12 14.14 -17.07
CA VAL A 174 -6.12 14.68 -16.15
C VAL A 174 -6.10 13.82 -14.89
N ILE A 175 -4.92 13.33 -14.50
CA ILE A 175 -4.73 12.51 -13.32
C ILE A 175 -3.77 13.22 -12.37
N ASP A 176 -4.23 13.47 -11.14
CA ASP A 176 -3.35 13.88 -10.06
C ASP A 176 -2.89 12.64 -9.29
N CYS A 177 -1.60 12.32 -9.39
CA CYS A 177 -0.99 11.20 -8.68
C CYS A 177 -0.57 11.56 -7.25
N ALA A 178 -0.79 12.79 -6.81
CA ALA A 178 -0.52 13.29 -5.46
C ALA A 178 0.92 12.98 -4.94
N ASN A 179 1.88 12.77 -5.84
CA ASN A 179 3.20 12.21 -5.52
C ASN A 179 3.13 10.90 -4.70
N GLY A 180 2.01 10.19 -4.79
CA GLY A 180 1.69 8.97 -4.06
C GLY A 180 2.06 7.68 -4.80
N ALA A 181 1.52 6.56 -4.32
CA ALA A 181 1.87 5.22 -4.80
C ALA A 181 1.55 4.97 -6.27
N ASN A 182 0.61 5.73 -6.85
CA ASN A 182 0.21 5.63 -8.25
C ASN A 182 1.12 6.40 -9.23
N TYR A 183 2.14 7.12 -8.78
CA TYR A 183 2.95 8.03 -9.61
C TYR A 183 3.55 7.38 -10.87
N LYS A 184 3.79 6.07 -10.86
CA LYS A 184 4.26 5.30 -12.04
C LYS A 184 3.19 4.41 -12.63
N LEU A 185 2.39 3.75 -11.78
CA LEU A 185 1.44 2.75 -12.26
C LEU A 185 0.18 3.39 -12.85
N GLY A 186 -0.25 4.55 -12.35
CA GLY A 186 -1.35 5.32 -12.93
C GLY A 186 -1.07 5.72 -14.38
N PRO A 187 -0.01 6.50 -14.65
CA PRO A 187 0.37 6.83 -16.02
C PRO A 187 0.51 5.61 -16.93
N LEU A 188 1.20 4.57 -16.48
CA LEU A 188 1.39 3.33 -17.25
C LEU A 188 0.06 2.63 -17.58
N LEU A 189 -0.90 2.62 -16.65
CA LEU A 189 -2.20 2.00 -16.87
C LEU A 189 -2.96 2.72 -17.99
N PHE A 190 -3.07 4.04 -17.91
CA PHE A 190 -3.85 4.82 -18.88
C PHE A 190 -3.18 4.94 -20.24
N ASP A 191 -1.84 4.95 -20.29
CA ASP A 191 -1.08 4.81 -21.55
C ASP A 191 -1.44 3.50 -22.26
N LYS A 192 -1.44 2.37 -21.54
CA LYS A 192 -1.84 1.06 -22.09
C LYS A 192 -3.32 0.97 -22.48
N VAL A 193 -4.19 1.76 -21.86
CA VAL A 193 -5.62 1.87 -22.25
C VAL A 193 -5.77 2.67 -23.53
N GLY A 194 -4.78 3.48 -23.91
CA GLY A 194 -4.85 4.36 -25.08
C GLY A 194 -5.67 5.62 -24.85
N VAL A 195 -5.76 6.12 -23.62
CA VAL A 195 -6.41 7.38 -23.27
C VAL A 195 -5.40 8.51 -23.34
N ASP A 196 -5.77 9.61 -23.99
CA ASP A 196 -4.96 10.84 -23.97
C ASP A 196 -4.93 11.41 -22.54
N THR A 197 -3.78 11.23 -21.85
CA THR A 197 -3.71 11.46 -20.42
C THR A 197 -2.61 12.46 -20.05
N THR A 198 -2.99 13.49 -19.29
CA THR A 198 -2.06 14.40 -18.62
C THR A 198 -1.93 13.98 -17.14
N CYS A 199 -0.74 13.55 -16.74
CA CYS A 199 -0.46 13.20 -15.35
C CYS A 199 0.30 14.33 -14.65
N ILE A 200 -0.15 14.70 -13.45
CA ILE A 200 0.48 15.73 -12.60
C ILE A 200 0.87 15.12 -11.26
N ASN A 201 1.79 15.77 -10.55
CA ASN A 201 2.29 15.33 -9.23
C ASN A 201 2.81 13.88 -9.26
N THR A 202 3.74 13.60 -10.20
CA THR A 202 4.32 12.28 -10.46
C THR A 202 5.78 12.15 -10.04
N GLU A 203 6.31 13.12 -9.28
CA GLU A 203 7.73 13.19 -8.86
C GLU A 203 7.87 13.13 -7.32
N PRO A 204 7.62 11.97 -6.70
CA PRO A 204 7.73 11.84 -5.26
C PRO A 204 9.18 11.96 -4.79
N ASN A 205 9.39 12.73 -3.73
CA ASN A 205 10.70 12.89 -3.07
C ASN A 205 10.73 12.32 -1.63
N GLY A 206 9.61 11.74 -1.18
CA GLY A 206 9.44 11.20 0.17
C GLY A 206 8.69 12.13 1.13
N ASP A 207 8.69 13.43 0.85
CA ASP A 207 8.13 14.45 1.75
C ASP A 207 6.97 15.22 1.11
N ASN A 208 6.78 15.10 -0.20
CA ASN A 208 5.79 15.86 -0.98
C ASN A 208 4.49 15.10 -1.29
N ILE A 209 4.28 13.91 -0.74
CA ILE A 209 3.02 13.19 -0.92
C ILE A 209 1.85 14.03 -0.35
N ASN A 210 0.80 14.20 -1.15
CA ASN A 210 -0.41 14.98 -0.83
C ASN A 210 -0.15 16.48 -0.49
N LEU A 211 1.07 16.97 -0.66
CA LEU A 211 1.40 18.35 -0.35
C LEU A 211 0.88 19.27 -1.46
N ASN A 212 -0.15 20.06 -1.16
CA ASN A 212 -0.82 20.97 -2.11
C ASN A 212 -1.35 20.27 -3.38
N CYS A 213 -1.72 19.00 -3.28
CA CYS A 213 -2.21 18.18 -4.39
C CYS A 213 -3.08 17.02 -3.87
N GLY A 214 -3.62 16.22 -4.80
CA GLY A 214 -4.41 15.05 -4.46
C GLY A 214 -5.84 15.36 -4.00
N SER A 215 -6.49 14.37 -3.37
CA SER A 215 -7.93 14.40 -3.05
C SER A 215 -8.35 15.46 -2.01
N THR A 216 -7.42 15.93 -1.19
CA THR A 216 -7.67 16.96 -0.16
C THR A 216 -7.32 18.38 -0.64
N ASN A 217 -6.69 18.51 -1.80
CA ASN A 217 -6.36 19.81 -2.40
C ASN A 217 -6.55 19.76 -3.91
N MET A 218 -7.75 20.15 -4.36
CA MET A 218 -8.18 20.08 -5.76
C MET A 218 -7.69 21.26 -6.61
N GLU A 219 -6.94 22.22 -6.05
CA GLU A 219 -6.57 23.44 -6.74
C GLU A 219 -5.64 23.16 -7.95
N SER A 220 -4.63 22.30 -7.77
CA SER A 220 -3.67 21.96 -8.82
C SER A 220 -4.36 21.32 -10.04
N ILE A 221 -5.24 20.36 -9.78
CA ILE A 221 -5.97 19.66 -10.85
C ILE A 221 -7.02 20.57 -11.51
N SER A 222 -7.70 21.42 -10.74
CA SER A 222 -8.68 22.39 -11.28
C SER A 222 -8.04 23.40 -12.22
N ARG A 223 -6.83 23.88 -11.88
CA ARG A 223 -6.05 24.76 -12.76
C ARG A 223 -5.66 24.07 -14.08
N GLN A 224 -5.36 22.78 -14.02
CA GLN A 224 -5.00 22.02 -15.22
C GLN A 224 -6.22 21.77 -16.12
N ILE A 225 -7.38 21.49 -15.54
CA ILE A 225 -8.63 21.32 -16.27
C ILE A 225 -9.07 22.63 -16.92
N GLY A 226 -8.97 23.76 -16.22
CA GLY A 226 -9.33 25.09 -16.76
C GLY A 226 -8.48 25.55 -17.94
N ARG A 227 -7.32 24.91 -18.18
CA ARG A 227 -6.48 25.11 -19.37
C ARG A 227 -6.82 24.18 -20.53
N ALA A 228 -7.64 23.18 -20.27
CA ALA A 228 -8.04 22.16 -21.20
C ALA A 228 -9.46 22.43 -21.72
N SER A 229 -9.79 22.00 -22.94
CA SER A 229 -11.13 22.24 -23.53
C SER A 229 -12.21 21.45 -22.83
N CYS A 230 -13.48 21.91 -22.92
CA CYS A 230 -14.69 21.39 -22.23
C CYS A 230 -15.02 19.88 -22.39
N ARG A 231 -14.15 19.04 -22.92
CA ARG A 231 -14.35 17.61 -23.12
C ARG A 231 -13.52 16.71 -22.20
N GLU A 232 -12.87 17.28 -21.20
CA GLU A 232 -11.96 16.54 -20.31
C GLU A 232 -12.65 16.07 -19.04
N ARG A 233 -12.34 14.84 -18.62
CA ARG A 233 -12.80 14.26 -17.35
C ARG A 233 -11.63 14.07 -16.40
N VAL A 234 -11.89 14.22 -15.10
CA VAL A 234 -10.90 14.21 -14.04
C VAL A 234 -11.02 12.94 -13.21
N CYS A 235 -9.88 12.30 -12.97
CA CYS A 235 -9.74 11.28 -11.92
C CYS A 235 -8.62 11.68 -10.97
N VAL A 236 -8.89 11.59 -9.66
CA VAL A 236 -7.90 11.77 -8.61
C VAL A 236 -7.49 10.40 -8.10
N GLY A 237 -6.21 10.06 -8.19
CA GLY A 237 -5.65 8.83 -7.62
C GLY A 237 -4.98 9.14 -6.28
N VAL A 238 -5.31 8.39 -5.24
CA VAL A 238 -4.65 8.41 -3.92
C VAL A 238 -3.75 7.19 -3.79
#